data_5842376483ad68961dd6aab9e3982fe1
#
_entry.id   5842376483ad68961dd6aab9e3982fe1
#
_cell.length_a   1.000
_cell.length_b   1.000
_cell.length_c   1.000
_cell.angle_alpha   90.00
_cell.angle_beta   90.00
_cell.angle_gamma   90.00
#
_symmetry.space_group_name_H-M   'P 1'
#
loop_
_entity.id
_entity.type
_entity.pdbx_description
1 polymer ?
#
loop_
_entity_poly.entity_id
_entity_poly.type
_entity_poly.pdbx_seq_one_letter_code
_entity_poly.pdbx_strand_id
1 'polypeptide(L)'
;VGKLDRKTALDDFREGRVQVLVASDIGARGLDIPDVTHVINLDIPEDPTHYLHRAGRCGRQGQTGCAISIVTPYERRWIHKYEKVWGLRFAQKDMVYGKLTDSTKTKKDLEPRKSQPKEKSQPKGQAKSGKKFVTKKKK
;
A
#
# COMPACT_ATOMS: atom_id res chain seq x y z
N VAL A 1 0.85 29.56 4.59
CA VAL A 1 -0.59 29.90 4.77
C VAL A 1 -0.74 30.46 6.17
N GLY A 2 -1.28 31.68 6.28
CA GLY A 2 -1.53 32.36 7.55
C GLY A 2 -2.57 31.62 8.42
N LYS A 3 -2.57 31.92 9.73
CA LYS A 3 -3.54 31.30 10.66
C LYS A 3 -4.98 31.63 10.30
N LEU A 4 -5.23 32.86 9.84
CA LEU A 4 -6.54 33.33 9.41
C LEU A 4 -7.00 32.61 8.14
N ASP A 5 -6.14 32.51 7.14
CA ASP A 5 -6.44 31.83 5.86
C ASP A 5 -6.80 30.36 6.06
N ARG A 6 -6.12 29.70 7.03
CA ARG A 6 -6.40 28.30 7.38
C ARG A 6 -7.79 28.13 7.98
N LYS A 7 -8.20 29.06 8.86
CA LYS A 7 -9.53 29.04 9.47
C LYS A 7 -10.60 29.25 8.40
N THR A 8 -10.44 30.26 7.55
CA THR A 8 -11.38 30.55 6.47
C THR A 8 -11.54 29.36 5.52
N ALA A 9 -10.43 28.75 5.07
CA ALA A 9 -10.48 27.56 4.20
C ALA A 9 -11.21 26.38 4.84
N LEU A 10 -11.05 26.19 6.15
CA LEU A 10 -11.75 25.15 6.89
C LEU A 10 -13.24 25.41 7.01
N ASP A 11 -13.62 26.67 7.30
CA ASP A 11 -15.01 27.07 7.43
C ASP A 11 -15.70 26.98 6.04
N ASP A 12 -15.03 27.39 4.96
CA ASP A 12 -15.53 27.26 3.59
C ASP A 12 -15.79 25.80 3.21
N PHE A 13 -14.90 24.88 3.62
CA PHE A 13 -15.08 23.48 3.38
C PHE A 13 -16.23 22.87 4.21
N ARG A 14 -16.35 23.25 5.49
CA ARG A 14 -17.43 22.78 6.36
C ARG A 14 -18.82 23.24 5.89
N GLU A 15 -18.90 24.47 5.37
CA GLU A 15 -20.14 25.03 4.85
C GLU A 15 -20.44 24.64 3.40
N GLY A 16 -19.59 23.78 2.79
CA GLY A 16 -19.76 23.29 1.41
C GLY A 16 -19.49 24.35 0.33
N ARG A 17 -18.91 25.50 0.69
CA ARG A 17 -18.53 26.54 -0.30
C ARG A 17 -17.36 26.04 -1.19
N VAL A 18 -16.51 25.17 -0.66
CA VAL A 18 -15.50 24.45 -1.43
C VAL A 18 -15.67 22.94 -1.23
N GLN A 19 -15.44 22.17 -2.26
CA GLN A 19 -15.62 20.70 -2.25
C GLN A 19 -14.34 19.94 -1.92
N VAL A 20 -13.20 20.59 -1.99
CA VAL A 20 -11.88 19.96 -1.78
C VAL A 20 -11.06 20.81 -0.81
N LEU A 21 -10.57 20.16 0.24
CA LEU A 21 -9.62 20.75 1.18
C LEU A 21 -8.26 20.05 1.04
N VAL A 22 -7.22 20.82 0.73
CA VAL A 22 -5.84 20.30 0.71
C VAL A 22 -5.19 20.61 2.06
N ALA A 23 -4.69 19.58 2.72
CA ALA A 23 -4.09 19.72 4.05
C ALA A 23 -2.84 18.83 4.19
N SER A 24 -1.86 19.31 4.96
CA SER A 24 -0.76 18.48 5.47
C SER A 24 -1.20 17.71 6.71
N ASP A 25 -0.44 16.69 7.12
CA ASP A 25 -0.73 15.90 8.32
C ASP A 25 -0.88 16.75 9.58
N ILE A 26 -0.02 17.76 9.74
CA ILE A 26 -0.08 18.70 10.87
C ILE A 26 -1.34 19.56 10.79
N GLY A 27 -1.71 19.98 9.58
CA GLY A 27 -2.93 20.77 9.33
C GLY A 27 -4.21 19.97 9.52
N ALA A 28 -4.17 18.67 9.27
CA ALA A 28 -5.33 17.78 9.36
C ALA A 28 -5.53 17.17 10.77
N ARG A 29 -4.51 17.21 11.63
CA ARG A 29 -4.61 16.64 12.99
C ARG A 29 -5.64 17.42 13.82
N GLY A 30 -6.51 16.68 14.49
CA GLY A 30 -7.53 17.27 15.37
C GLY A 30 -8.67 17.96 14.64
N LEU A 31 -8.67 18.00 13.30
CA LEU A 31 -9.81 18.53 12.58
C LEU A 31 -10.97 17.54 12.68
N ASP A 32 -12.04 17.97 13.28
CA ASP A 32 -13.33 17.32 13.18
C ASP A 32 -14.13 17.99 12.06
N ILE A 33 -14.21 17.29 10.95
CA ILE A 33 -14.94 17.73 9.76
C ILE A 33 -15.99 16.67 9.51
N PRO A 34 -17.28 17.01 9.68
CA PRO A 34 -18.36 16.10 9.34
C PRO A 34 -18.43 15.91 7.81
N ASP A 35 -19.10 14.84 7.38
CA ASP A 35 -19.51 14.58 6.00
C ASP A 35 -18.37 14.47 4.96
N VAL A 36 -17.14 14.19 5.41
CA VAL A 36 -16.04 13.87 4.48
C VAL A 36 -16.31 12.50 3.86
N THR A 37 -16.60 12.47 2.58
CA THR A 37 -16.89 11.25 1.82
C THR A 37 -15.62 10.58 1.32
N HIS A 38 -14.60 11.37 0.95
CA HIS A 38 -13.37 10.88 0.32
C HIS A 38 -12.12 11.47 0.99
N VAL A 39 -11.12 10.62 1.18
CA VAL A 39 -9.76 11.02 1.52
C VAL A 39 -8.84 10.60 0.40
N ILE A 40 -8.07 11.54 -0.15
CA ILE A 40 -7.10 11.25 -1.22
C ILE A 40 -5.69 11.49 -0.66
N ASN A 41 -4.91 10.43 -0.54
CA ASN A 41 -3.52 10.50 -0.16
C ASN A 41 -2.65 10.65 -1.42
N LEU A 42 -1.97 11.77 -1.54
CA LEU A 42 -1.02 12.04 -2.64
C LEU A 42 0.33 11.34 -2.41
N ASP A 43 0.64 11.05 -1.15
CA ASP A 43 1.81 10.30 -0.69
C ASP A 43 1.38 9.27 0.35
N ILE A 44 2.09 8.16 0.43
CA ILE A 44 1.82 7.10 1.40
C ILE A 44 2.78 7.24 2.58
N PRO A 45 2.29 7.38 3.83
CA PRO A 45 3.14 7.38 5.00
C PRO A 45 3.76 5.99 5.23
N GLU A 46 4.98 5.93 5.76
CA GLU A 46 5.63 4.65 6.08
C GLU A 46 4.99 3.94 7.28
N ASP A 47 4.36 4.71 8.16
CA ASP A 47 3.67 4.20 9.35
C ASP A 47 2.18 3.94 9.05
N PRO A 48 1.72 2.68 9.22
CA PRO A 48 0.31 2.31 9.09
C PRO A 48 -0.63 3.19 9.94
N THR A 49 -0.20 3.58 11.14
CA THR A 49 -1.03 4.39 12.05
C THR A 49 -1.34 5.76 11.47
N HIS A 50 -0.37 6.39 10.82
CA HIS A 50 -0.58 7.66 10.13
C HIS A 50 -1.57 7.52 8.97
N TYR A 51 -1.50 6.40 8.24
CA TYR A 51 -2.48 6.11 7.19
C TYR A 51 -3.90 6.02 7.76
N LEU A 52 -4.10 5.30 8.85
CA LEU A 52 -5.42 5.20 9.52
C LEU A 52 -5.93 6.54 9.99
N HIS A 53 -5.07 7.41 10.53
CA HIS A 53 -5.45 8.76 10.94
C HIS A 53 -5.92 9.61 9.76
N ARG A 54 -5.31 9.46 8.58
CA ARG A 54 -5.75 10.13 7.36
C ARG A 54 -7.07 9.54 6.87
N ALA A 55 -7.13 8.23 6.65
CA ALA A 55 -8.32 7.53 6.18
C ALA A 55 -9.52 7.72 7.11
N GLY A 56 -9.29 7.76 8.43
CA GLY A 56 -10.33 8.00 9.44
C GLY A 56 -10.88 9.43 9.48
N ARG A 57 -10.54 10.28 8.49
CA ARG A 57 -11.27 11.56 8.29
C ARG A 57 -12.58 11.33 7.57
N CYS A 58 -12.73 10.29 6.76
CA CYS A 58 -14.01 9.92 6.13
C CYS A 58 -14.66 8.69 6.81
N GLY A 59 -15.90 8.43 6.48
CA GLY A 59 -16.64 7.26 6.99
C GLY A 59 -16.96 7.34 8.48
N ARG A 60 -17.24 8.53 9.00
CA ARG A 60 -17.61 8.75 10.40
C ARG A 60 -19.12 8.62 10.61
N GLN A 61 -19.54 8.42 11.86
CA GLN A 61 -20.95 8.39 12.26
C GLN A 61 -21.79 7.36 11.49
N GLY A 62 -21.19 6.22 11.10
CA GLY A 62 -21.89 5.18 10.36
C GLY A 62 -22.04 5.43 8.86
N GLN A 63 -21.47 6.53 8.35
CA GLN A 63 -21.46 6.80 6.91
C GLN A 63 -20.35 6.00 6.19
N THR A 64 -20.60 5.70 4.93
CA THR A 64 -19.59 5.05 4.07
C THR A 64 -18.54 6.09 3.64
N GLY A 65 -17.26 5.76 3.81
CA GLY A 65 -16.14 6.59 3.36
C GLY A 65 -15.25 5.86 2.36
N CYS A 66 -14.56 6.60 1.52
CA CYS A 66 -13.60 6.06 0.56
C CYS A 66 -12.23 6.70 0.74
N ALA A 67 -11.20 5.88 1.00
CA ALA A 67 -9.81 6.32 1.02
C ALA A 67 -9.10 5.88 -0.26
N ILE A 68 -8.60 6.84 -1.02
CA ILE A 68 -7.87 6.63 -2.27
C ILE A 68 -6.42 7.03 -2.04
N SER A 69 -5.47 6.22 -2.50
CA SER A 69 -4.05 6.54 -2.41
C SER A 69 -3.38 6.45 -3.77
N ILE A 70 -2.65 7.50 -4.12
CA ILE A 70 -1.80 7.51 -5.32
C ILE A 70 -0.47 6.90 -4.90
N VAL A 71 -0.08 5.79 -5.57
CA VAL A 71 1.04 4.96 -5.13
C VAL A 71 2.01 4.77 -6.28
N THR A 72 3.25 5.13 -6.07
CA THR A 72 4.33 4.79 -6.98
C THR A 72 4.72 3.31 -6.88
N PRO A 73 5.41 2.73 -7.88
CA PRO A 73 5.90 1.35 -7.78
C PRO A 73 6.79 1.09 -6.55
N TYR A 74 7.55 2.09 -6.12
CA TYR A 74 8.41 2.01 -4.95
C TYR A 74 7.63 1.96 -3.63
N GLU A 75 6.53 2.68 -3.54
CA GLU A 75 5.68 2.77 -2.34
C GLU A 75 4.75 1.56 -2.17
N ARG A 76 4.60 0.69 -3.17
CA ARG A 76 3.80 -0.55 -3.06
C ARG A 76 4.19 -1.42 -1.87
N ARG A 77 5.44 -1.38 -1.45
CA ARG A 77 5.91 -2.08 -0.24
C ARG A 77 5.15 -1.68 1.01
N TRP A 78 4.75 -0.40 1.11
CA TRP A 78 3.96 0.09 2.24
C TRP A 78 2.54 -0.44 2.21
N ILE A 79 1.92 -0.51 1.02
CA ILE A 79 0.61 -1.13 0.86
C ILE A 79 0.63 -2.59 1.31
N HIS A 80 1.60 -3.38 0.88
CA HIS A 80 1.74 -4.77 1.33
C HIS A 80 1.98 -4.89 2.83
N LYS A 81 2.73 -3.96 3.43
CA LYS A 81 2.91 -3.90 4.88
C LYS A 81 1.57 -3.67 5.58
N TYR A 82 0.74 -2.74 5.08
CA TYR A 82 -0.57 -2.43 5.66
C TYR A 82 -1.53 -3.60 5.52
N GLU A 83 -1.60 -4.22 4.34
CA GLU A 83 -2.42 -5.42 4.11
C GLU A 83 -2.09 -6.52 5.12
N LYS A 84 -0.80 -6.73 5.39
CA LYS A 84 -0.33 -7.72 6.35
C LYS A 84 -0.70 -7.36 7.79
N VAL A 85 -0.55 -6.10 8.18
CA VAL A 85 -0.83 -5.63 9.55
C VAL A 85 -2.31 -5.70 9.88
N TRP A 86 -3.17 -5.35 8.90
CA TRP A 86 -4.62 -5.25 9.14
C TRP A 86 -5.44 -6.43 8.62
N GLY A 87 -4.81 -7.37 7.91
CA GLY A 87 -5.51 -8.52 7.34
C GLY A 87 -6.52 -8.16 6.25
N LEU A 88 -6.32 -7.03 5.57
CA LEU A 88 -7.21 -6.55 4.51
C LEU A 88 -6.49 -6.49 3.16
N ARG A 89 -7.24 -6.24 2.09
CA ARG A 89 -6.70 -6.03 0.74
C ARG A 89 -7.10 -4.67 0.21
N PHE A 90 -6.14 -3.99 -0.42
CA PHE A 90 -6.41 -2.77 -1.16
C PHE A 90 -6.81 -3.11 -2.60
N ALA A 91 -7.93 -2.54 -3.07
CA ALA A 91 -8.31 -2.67 -4.46
C ALA A 91 -7.42 -1.77 -5.33
N GLN A 92 -6.65 -2.38 -6.23
CA GLN A 92 -5.89 -1.62 -7.20
C GLN A 92 -6.81 -1.13 -8.32
N LYS A 93 -6.77 0.17 -8.60
CA LYS A 93 -7.55 0.81 -9.66
C LYS A 93 -6.62 1.58 -10.58
N ASP A 94 -7.01 1.66 -11.83
CA ASP A 94 -6.39 2.55 -12.82
C ASP A 94 -7.36 3.68 -13.15
N MET A 95 -6.84 4.86 -13.45
CA MET A 95 -7.66 5.97 -13.91
C MET A 95 -7.59 6.07 -15.44
N VAL A 96 -8.73 5.88 -16.08
CA VAL A 96 -8.86 5.94 -17.53
C VAL A 96 -9.94 6.97 -17.88
N TYR A 97 -9.58 8.02 -18.58
CA TYR A 97 -10.49 9.11 -18.95
C TYR A 97 -11.32 9.66 -17.76
N GLY A 98 -10.65 9.87 -16.61
CA GLY A 98 -11.28 10.42 -15.41
C GLY A 98 -12.19 9.43 -14.66
N LYS A 99 -12.21 8.16 -15.02
CA LYS A 99 -12.97 7.10 -14.33
C LYS A 99 -12.01 6.10 -13.69
N LEU A 100 -12.32 5.69 -12.47
CA LEU A 100 -11.62 4.60 -11.81
C LEU A 100 -12.10 3.26 -12.39
N THR A 101 -11.18 2.47 -12.90
CA THR A 101 -11.43 1.14 -13.48
C THR A 101 -10.59 0.10 -12.76
N ASP A 102 -11.04 -1.16 -12.79
CA ASP A 102 -10.22 -2.24 -12.27
C ASP A 102 -8.93 -2.39 -13.06
N SER A 103 -7.80 -2.49 -12.36
CA SER A 103 -6.53 -2.64 -13.04
C SER A 103 -6.45 -3.97 -13.78
N THR A 104 -6.30 -3.91 -15.10
CA THR A 104 -6.15 -5.11 -15.95
C THR A 104 -4.81 -5.80 -15.74
N LYS A 105 -3.83 -5.13 -15.12
CA LYS A 105 -2.50 -5.68 -14.84
C LYS A 105 -2.49 -6.69 -13.68
N THR A 106 -3.48 -6.66 -12.80
CA THR A 106 -3.53 -7.57 -11.64
C THR A 106 -3.71 -9.04 -12.00
N LYS A 107 -4.30 -9.36 -13.15
CA LYS A 107 -4.44 -10.78 -13.57
C LYS A 107 -3.14 -11.39 -14.09
N LYS A 108 -2.24 -10.60 -14.67
CA LYS A 108 -0.96 -11.08 -15.24
C LYS A 108 0.16 -11.15 -14.21
N ASP A 109 0.12 -10.28 -13.19
CA ASP A 109 1.13 -10.29 -12.11
C ASP A 109 0.83 -11.32 -11.01
N LEU A 110 -0.36 -11.93 -11.00
CA LEU A 110 -0.76 -12.98 -10.06
C LEU A 110 -0.54 -14.40 -10.61
N GLU A 111 -0.17 -14.57 -11.88
CA GLU A 111 0.31 -15.87 -12.32
C GLU A 111 1.68 -16.15 -11.69
N PRO A 112 1.82 -17.23 -10.93
CA PRO A 112 3.13 -17.63 -10.43
C PRO A 112 4.03 -17.82 -11.66
N ARG A 113 5.16 -17.10 -11.69
CA ARG A 113 6.20 -17.31 -12.70
C ARG A 113 6.45 -18.80 -12.75
N LYS A 114 5.98 -19.46 -13.82
CA LYS A 114 6.32 -20.86 -14.10
C LYS A 114 7.84 -20.93 -14.06
N SER A 115 8.36 -21.61 -13.05
CA SER A 115 9.80 -21.88 -12.94
C SER A 115 10.24 -22.47 -14.26
N GLN A 116 11.09 -21.76 -14.98
CA GLN A 116 11.75 -22.31 -16.17
C GLN A 116 12.40 -23.62 -15.76
N PRO A 117 12.24 -24.70 -16.51
CA PRO A 117 12.93 -25.95 -16.21
C PRO A 117 14.43 -25.67 -16.20
N LYS A 118 15.07 -25.92 -15.07
CA LYS A 118 16.53 -25.88 -14.99
C LYS A 118 17.05 -26.89 -16.02
N GLU A 119 17.71 -26.40 -17.05
CA GLU A 119 18.44 -27.16 -18.04
C GLU A 119 19.41 -28.07 -17.28
N LYS A 120 19.21 -29.37 -17.44
CA LYS A 120 20.06 -30.40 -16.81
C LYS A 120 21.44 -30.25 -17.40
N SER A 121 22.37 -29.66 -16.66
CA SER A 121 23.78 -29.76 -16.97
C SER A 121 24.21 -31.23 -16.86
N GLN A 122 24.68 -31.77 -17.97
CA GLN A 122 25.22 -33.13 -18.09
C GLN A 122 26.42 -33.31 -17.14
N PRO A 123 26.58 -34.46 -16.49
CA PRO A 123 27.74 -34.73 -15.67
C PRO A 123 28.94 -35.06 -16.55
N LYS A 124 29.99 -34.25 -16.52
CA LYS A 124 31.30 -34.63 -17.05
C LYS A 124 32.01 -35.56 -16.08
N GLY A 125 32.30 -36.72 -16.57
CA GLY A 125 33.51 -37.56 -16.44
C GLY A 125 34.08 -37.80 -15.04
N GLN A 126 34.14 -39.06 -14.79
CA GLN A 126 34.83 -39.80 -13.75
C GLN A 126 36.26 -39.35 -13.44
N ALA A 127 36.63 -39.34 -12.17
CA ALA A 127 37.95 -39.73 -11.73
C ALA A 127 37.85 -40.47 -10.38
N LYS A 128 38.32 -41.73 -10.39
CA LYS A 128 38.45 -42.61 -9.24
C LYS A 128 39.58 -42.11 -8.34
N SER A 129 39.39 -42.07 -7.02
CA SER A 129 40.43 -42.59 -6.10
C SER A 129 39.81 -42.77 -4.71
N GLY A 130 39.96 -43.99 -4.21
CA GLY A 130 39.46 -44.41 -2.93
C GLY A 130 40.35 -43.93 -1.79
N LYS A 131 39.71 -43.79 -0.63
CA LYS A 131 40.35 -44.09 0.68
C LYS A 131 39.24 -44.38 1.70
N LYS A 132 39.25 -45.62 2.17
CA LYS A 132 38.56 -46.11 3.35
C LYS A 132 39.07 -45.34 4.57
N PHE A 133 38.18 -44.88 5.46
CA PHE A 133 38.55 -44.69 6.85
C PHE A 133 37.48 -45.26 7.78
N VAL A 134 38.02 -46.00 8.74
CA VAL A 134 37.44 -46.91 9.68
C VAL A 134 36.79 -46.15 10.84
N THR A 135 35.63 -46.61 11.25
CA THR A 135 34.95 -46.27 12.50
C THR A 135 35.72 -46.72 13.73
N LYS A 136 35.81 -45.86 14.77
CA LYS A 136 36.02 -46.30 16.15
C LYS A 136 34.98 -45.65 17.09
N LYS A 137 34.11 -46.50 17.64
CA LYS A 137 33.37 -46.26 18.86
C LYS A 137 34.32 -46.23 20.04
N LYS A 138 34.14 -45.35 20.99
CA LYS A 138 34.44 -45.54 22.43
C LYS A 138 33.42 -44.72 23.25
N LYS A 139 32.75 -45.48 24.08
CA LYS A 139 32.38 -45.44 25.50
C LYS A 139 31.94 -44.06 26.00
#